data_a5e11eca26543e0c7310643abdeaedb0
#
_entry.id   a5e11eca26543e0c7310643abdeaedb0
#
_cell.length_a   1.000
_cell.length_b   1.000
_cell.length_c   1.000
_cell.angle_alpha   90.00
_cell.angle_beta   90.00
_cell.angle_gamma   90.00
#
_symmetry.space_group_name_H-M   'P 1'
#
loop_
_entity.id
_entity.type
_entity.pdbx_description
1 polymer ?
#
loop_
_entity_poly.entity_id
_entity_poly.type
_entity_poly.pdbx_seq_one_letter_code
_entity_poly.pdbx_strand_id
1 'polypeptide(L)'
;MGISYFEEKKIFKLDTERTTYLIGLSPEGYVGHIYYGRRLLGEGSNYLLRMQEPPYTPSVNLREKSSFLDVFPTEYPTGGIGDYRESCLDVRGESGSIGSELLFDSYRIFKGKEKLAGLPASFGRQ
;
A
#
# COMPACT_ATOMS: atom_id res chain seq x y z
N MET A 1 4.99 -14.90 15.15
CA MET A 1 4.63 -13.55 14.67
C MET A 1 5.84 -13.00 13.95
N GLY A 2 5.71 -12.52 12.72
CA GLY A 2 6.86 -12.04 11.94
C GLY A 2 6.43 -11.20 10.75
N ILE A 3 7.37 -10.37 10.28
CA ILE A 3 7.26 -9.60 9.05
C ILE A 3 8.35 -10.12 8.12
N SER A 4 7.97 -10.41 6.88
CA SER A 4 8.88 -10.84 5.82
C SER A 4 8.64 -10.01 4.57
N TYR A 5 9.70 -9.74 3.83
CA TYR A 5 9.60 -9.13 2.51
C TYR A 5 10.19 -10.07 1.46
N PHE A 6 9.43 -10.32 0.42
CA PHE A 6 9.81 -11.18 -0.71
C PHE A 6 10.13 -10.30 -1.92
N GLU A 7 11.41 -10.05 -2.13
CA GLU A 7 11.93 -9.11 -3.13
C GLU A 7 11.47 -9.44 -4.55
N GLU A 8 11.55 -10.72 -4.95
CA GLU A 8 11.15 -11.16 -6.29
C GLU A 8 9.68 -10.96 -6.58
N LYS A 9 8.84 -11.07 -5.54
CA LYS A 9 7.38 -10.94 -5.64
C LYS A 9 6.87 -9.55 -5.27
N LYS A 10 7.74 -8.70 -4.74
CA LYS A 10 7.38 -7.37 -4.24
C LYS A 10 6.24 -7.42 -3.21
N ILE A 11 6.30 -8.36 -2.27
CA ILE A 11 5.26 -8.61 -1.26
C ILE A 11 5.82 -8.49 0.14
N PHE A 12 5.12 -7.75 0.98
CA PHE A 12 5.26 -7.79 2.43
C PHE A 12 4.24 -8.76 3.01
N LYS A 13 4.69 -9.66 3.86
CA LYS A 13 3.85 -10.60 4.60
C LYS A 13 4.01 -10.36 6.09
N LEU A 14 2.90 -10.07 6.74
CA LEU A 14 2.82 -9.85 8.17
C LEU A 14 1.99 -10.98 8.78
N ASP A 15 2.64 -11.85 9.56
CA ASP A 15 1.99 -13.00 10.19
C ASP A 15 1.81 -12.79 11.69
N THR A 16 0.61 -13.05 12.17
CA THR A 16 0.33 -13.35 13.58
C THR A 16 0.25 -14.88 13.78
N GLU A 17 -0.17 -15.33 14.94
CA GLU A 17 -0.45 -16.75 15.16
C GLU A 17 -1.59 -17.27 14.29
N ARG A 18 -2.59 -16.42 14.02
CA ARG A 18 -3.85 -16.82 13.39
C ARG A 18 -4.15 -16.12 12.08
N THR A 19 -3.50 -15.00 11.81
CA THR A 19 -3.81 -14.16 10.65
C THR A 19 -2.57 -13.86 9.82
N THR A 20 -2.80 -13.62 8.54
CA THR A 20 -1.82 -13.07 7.60
C THR A 20 -2.37 -11.80 6.99
N TYR A 21 -1.51 -10.81 6.87
CA TYR A 21 -1.73 -9.61 6.08
C TYR A 21 -0.69 -9.52 4.96
N LEU A 22 -1.15 -9.40 3.73
CA LEU A 22 -0.30 -9.27 2.55
C LEU A 22 -0.49 -7.90 1.91
N ILE A 23 0.62 -7.23 1.71
CA ILE A 23 0.73 -5.96 1.01
C ILE A 23 1.67 -6.16 -0.18
N GLY A 24 1.29 -5.68 -1.34
CA GLY A 24 2.12 -5.77 -2.53
C GLY A 24 2.47 -4.41 -3.11
N LEU A 25 3.54 -4.40 -3.88
CA LEU A 25 3.99 -3.23 -4.62
C LEU A 25 3.71 -3.42 -6.10
N SER A 26 3.09 -2.42 -6.73
CA SER A 26 2.98 -2.38 -8.19
C SER A 26 4.33 -2.04 -8.84
N PRO A 27 4.51 -2.30 -10.13
CA PRO A 27 5.72 -1.88 -10.85
C PRO A 27 5.96 -0.37 -10.78
N GLU A 28 4.91 0.43 -10.69
CA GLU A 28 4.96 1.89 -10.61
C GLU A 28 5.26 2.40 -9.19
N GLY A 29 5.27 1.53 -8.20
CA GLY A 29 5.58 1.87 -6.81
C GLY A 29 4.35 2.13 -5.92
N TYR A 30 3.14 1.82 -6.38
CA TYR A 30 1.96 1.92 -5.53
C TYR A 30 1.88 0.76 -4.54
N VAL A 31 1.46 1.06 -3.33
CA VAL A 31 1.29 0.08 -2.24
C VAL A 31 -0.15 -0.38 -2.20
N GLY A 32 -0.38 -1.67 -2.43
CA GLY A 32 -1.72 -2.23 -2.56
C GLY A 32 -2.02 -3.36 -1.59
N HIS A 33 -3.29 -3.43 -1.20
CA HIS A 33 -3.84 -4.51 -0.39
C HIS A 33 -3.99 -5.79 -1.21
N ILE A 34 -3.44 -6.89 -0.72
CA ILE A 34 -3.61 -8.20 -1.36
C ILE A 34 -4.56 -9.09 -0.55
N TYR A 35 -4.33 -9.21 0.74
CA TYR A 35 -5.08 -10.15 1.56
C TYR A 35 -5.02 -9.78 3.05
N TYR A 36 -6.13 -9.94 3.73
CA TYR A 36 -6.19 -10.02 5.18
C TYR A 36 -7.15 -11.13 5.61
N GLY A 37 -6.69 -12.04 6.43
CA GLY A 37 -7.53 -13.15 6.89
C GLY A 37 -6.78 -14.22 7.66
N ARG A 38 -7.27 -15.46 7.60
CA ARG A 38 -6.62 -16.61 8.26
C ARG A 38 -5.19 -16.76 7.80
N ARG A 39 -4.35 -17.26 8.69
CA ARG A 39 -2.94 -17.46 8.40
C ARG A 39 -2.73 -18.30 7.15
N LEU A 40 -1.98 -17.75 6.22
CA LEU A 40 -1.59 -18.41 4.97
C LEU A 40 -0.22 -19.07 5.11
N LEU A 41 -0.13 -20.28 4.58
CA LEU A 41 1.15 -20.94 4.34
C LEU A 41 1.73 -20.41 3.02
N GLY A 42 3.06 -20.25 2.98
CA GLY A 42 3.77 -19.76 1.80
C GLY A 42 3.86 -18.22 1.73
N GLU A 43 4.38 -17.75 0.63
CA GLU A 43 4.81 -16.35 0.45
C GLU A 43 3.73 -15.42 -0.06
N GLY A 44 2.61 -15.97 -0.50
CA GLY A 44 1.58 -15.21 -1.18
C GLY A 44 1.86 -15.02 -2.68
N SER A 45 1.01 -14.28 -3.34
CA SER A 45 1.11 -14.06 -4.77
C SER A 45 0.61 -12.67 -5.16
N ASN A 46 1.43 -11.95 -5.88
CA ASN A 46 1.23 -10.56 -6.31
C ASN A 46 0.21 -10.44 -7.49
N TYR A 47 -0.09 -11.55 -8.20
CA TYR A 47 -1.15 -11.53 -9.21
C TYR A 47 -2.54 -11.16 -8.66
N LEU A 48 -2.71 -11.18 -7.34
CA LEU A 48 -3.94 -10.74 -6.68
C LEU A 48 -4.08 -9.22 -6.67
N LEU A 49 -3.01 -8.47 -6.85
CA LEU A 49 -3.08 -7.05 -7.18
C LEU A 49 -3.57 -6.92 -8.63
N ARG A 50 -4.88 -6.95 -8.79
CA ARG A 50 -5.49 -6.79 -10.10
C ARG A 50 -5.34 -5.34 -10.56
N MET A 51 -4.54 -5.17 -11.58
CA MET A 51 -4.47 -3.94 -12.36
C MET A 51 -5.44 -4.09 -13.52
N GLN A 52 -6.61 -3.49 -13.40
CA GLN A 52 -7.54 -3.36 -14.53
C GLN A 52 -7.30 -2.00 -15.15
N GLU A 53 -7.31 -1.95 -16.47
CA GLU A 53 -7.36 -0.70 -17.22
C GLU A 53 -8.81 -0.28 -17.39
N PRO A 54 -9.33 0.65 -16.61
CA PRO A 54 -10.59 1.26 -16.96
C PRO A 54 -10.36 2.17 -18.16
N PRO A 55 -11.21 2.11 -19.18
CA PRO A 55 -11.19 3.06 -20.29
C PRO A 55 -11.45 4.47 -19.70
N TYR A 56 -10.76 5.46 -20.23
CA TYR A 56 -10.90 6.88 -19.87
C TYR A 56 -10.26 7.33 -18.57
N THR A 57 -9.49 6.53 -17.88
CA THR A 57 -8.75 6.99 -16.70
C THR A 57 -7.50 7.76 -17.12
N PRO A 58 -7.27 8.96 -16.58
CA PRO A 58 -6.05 9.70 -16.85
C PRO A 58 -4.82 8.90 -16.39
N SER A 59 -3.84 8.75 -17.27
CA SER A 59 -2.54 8.17 -16.93
C SER A 59 -1.45 9.21 -17.18
N VAL A 60 -0.48 9.27 -16.28
CA VAL A 60 0.75 10.04 -16.50
C VAL A 60 1.59 9.45 -17.64
N ASN A 61 1.39 8.17 -17.93
CA ASN A 61 2.08 7.44 -18.99
C ASN A 61 1.09 7.03 -20.07
N LEU A 62 0.94 7.83 -21.10
CA LEU A 62 0.03 7.61 -22.23
C LEU A 62 0.17 6.25 -22.95
N ARG A 63 1.21 5.49 -22.67
CA ARG A 63 1.49 4.17 -23.25
C ARG A 63 1.45 3.02 -22.24
N GLU A 64 1.33 3.33 -20.97
CA GLU A 64 1.14 2.32 -19.94
C GLU A 64 -0.33 2.00 -19.82
N LYS A 65 -0.61 0.74 -19.98
CA LYS A 65 -1.90 0.14 -19.77
C LYS A 65 -2.24 -0.01 -18.28
N SER A 66 -1.82 0.92 -17.45
CA SER A 66 -1.86 0.82 -15.99
C SER A 66 -2.57 1.99 -15.30
N SER A 67 -3.45 2.68 -16.02
CA SER A 67 -4.36 3.67 -15.43
C SER A 67 -5.41 3.01 -14.57
N PHE A 68 -5.05 2.66 -13.37
CA PHE A 68 -5.82 1.75 -12.54
C PHE A 68 -6.07 2.28 -11.12
N LEU A 69 -5.66 3.50 -10.81
CA LEU A 69 -5.73 4.02 -9.43
C LEU A 69 -7.15 4.08 -8.88
N ASP A 70 -8.15 4.28 -9.71
CA ASP A 70 -9.55 4.28 -9.31
C ASP A 70 -10.05 2.90 -8.84
N VAL A 71 -9.48 1.82 -9.37
CA VAL A 71 -9.82 0.43 -9.01
C VAL A 71 -8.72 -0.29 -8.25
N PHE A 72 -7.53 0.28 -8.18
CA PHE A 72 -6.41 -0.33 -7.46
C PHE A 72 -6.68 -0.34 -5.95
N PRO A 73 -6.51 -1.48 -5.26
CA PRO A 73 -6.75 -1.59 -3.83
C PRO A 73 -5.62 -0.95 -3.02
N THR A 74 -5.44 0.36 -3.15
CA THR A 74 -4.37 1.06 -2.45
C THR A 74 -4.54 0.97 -0.94
N GLU A 75 -3.44 0.78 -0.23
CA GLU A 75 -3.41 0.77 1.24
C GLU A 75 -3.64 2.15 1.85
N TYR A 76 -3.24 3.20 1.12
CA TYR A 76 -3.27 4.56 1.63
C TYR A 76 -3.67 5.55 0.52
N PRO A 77 -4.99 5.70 0.24
CA PRO A 77 -5.47 6.63 -0.78
C PRO A 77 -5.16 8.08 -0.39
N THR A 78 -4.73 8.87 -1.36
CA THR A 78 -4.33 10.27 -1.17
C THR A 78 -5.12 11.27 -2.01
N GLY A 79 -6.13 10.81 -2.76
CA GLY A 79 -6.91 11.68 -3.65
C GLY A 79 -6.08 12.27 -4.79
N GLY A 80 -5.02 11.55 -5.20
CA GLY A 80 -4.15 11.94 -6.30
C GLY A 80 -4.75 11.66 -7.68
N ILE A 81 -3.92 11.73 -8.70
CA ILE A 81 -4.32 11.55 -10.11
C ILE A 81 -5.04 10.20 -10.31
N GLY A 82 -6.32 10.25 -10.70
CA GLY A 82 -7.12 9.04 -10.97
C GLY A 82 -7.65 8.32 -9.73
N ASP A 83 -7.34 8.76 -8.52
CA ASP A 83 -7.90 8.22 -7.28
C ASP A 83 -9.01 9.14 -6.76
N TYR A 84 -10.25 8.69 -6.84
CA TYR A 84 -11.46 9.44 -6.46
C TYR A 84 -12.04 9.00 -5.12
N ARG A 85 -11.32 8.16 -4.37
CA ARG A 85 -11.75 7.70 -3.03
C ARG A 85 -11.50 8.77 -1.99
N GLU A 86 -12.17 8.61 -0.85
CA GLU A 86 -11.86 9.40 0.35
C GLU A 86 -10.37 9.26 0.67
N SER A 87 -9.68 10.39 0.77
CA SER A 87 -8.24 10.39 1.07
C SER A 87 -7.96 10.12 2.55
N CYS A 88 -6.90 9.37 2.82
CA CYS A 88 -6.38 9.19 4.18
C CYS A 88 -5.49 10.35 4.63
N LEU A 89 -4.99 11.14 3.69
CA LEU A 89 -4.11 12.27 3.93
C LEU A 89 -4.35 13.35 2.89
N ASP A 90 -4.75 14.54 3.35
CA ASP A 90 -4.85 15.72 2.52
C ASP A 90 -3.64 16.62 2.76
N VAL A 91 -2.86 16.83 1.72
CA VAL A 91 -1.75 17.76 1.74
C VAL A 91 -2.10 18.95 0.84
N ARG A 92 -2.10 20.14 1.41
CA ARG A 92 -2.29 21.37 0.65
C ARG A 92 -0.94 22.01 0.32
N GLY A 93 -0.60 22.05 -0.95
CA GLY A 93 0.56 22.77 -1.44
C GLY A 93 0.42 24.29 -1.30
N GLU A 94 1.50 25.03 -1.44
CA GLU A 94 1.52 26.50 -1.40
C GLU A 94 0.62 27.14 -2.46
N SER A 95 0.46 26.48 -3.61
CA SER A 95 -0.44 26.91 -4.69
C SER A 95 -1.92 26.63 -4.43
N GLY A 96 -2.27 26.00 -3.29
CA GLY A 96 -3.63 25.56 -2.99
C GLY A 96 -4.00 24.21 -3.59
N SER A 97 -3.11 23.54 -4.31
CA SER A 97 -3.31 22.18 -4.81
C SER A 97 -3.47 21.19 -3.64
N ILE A 98 -4.45 20.31 -3.76
CA ILE A 98 -4.72 19.24 -2.77
C ILE A 98 -4.40 17.85 -3.31
N GLY A 99 -4.09 17.70 -4.60
CA GLY A 99 -3.70 16.42 -5.19
C GLY A 99 -2.32 16.01 -4.72
N SER A 100 -2.20 14.82 -4.17
CA SER A 100 -0.93 14.23 -3.76
C SER A 100 -0.82 12.79 -4.25
N GLU A 101 0.39 12.34 -4.46
CA GLU A 101 0.70 10.98 -4.87
C GLU A 101 1.78 10.43 -3.94
N LEU A 102 1.50 9.29 -3.30
CA LEU A 102 2.45 8.60 -2.45
C LEU A 102 2.91 7.31 -3.13
N LEU A 103 4.21 7.25 -3.39
CA LEU A 103 4.86 6.06 -3.91
C LEU A 103 5.74 5.43 -2.84
N PHE A 104 5.93 4.13 -2.93
CA PHE A 104 6.84 3.41 -2.06
C PHE A 104 8.28 3.91 -2.26
N ASP A 105 8.93 4.28 -1.18
CA ASP A 105 10.32 4.69 -1.16
C ASP A 105 11.21 3.58 -0.57
N SER A 106 11.02 3.30 0.69
CA SER A 106 11.88 2.37 1.43
C SER A 106 11.12 1.74 2.60
N TYR A 107 11.72 0.70 3.19
CA TYR A 107 11.16 0.06 4.38
C TYR A 107 12.24 -0.27 5.40
N ARG A 108 11.80 -0.44 6.64
CA ARG A 108 12.62 -0.99 7.73
C ARG A 108 11.81 -1.99 8.52
N ILE A 109 12.41 -3.11 8.86
CA ILE A 109 11.83 -4.12 9.76
C ILE A 109 12.65 -4.10 11.05
N PHE A 110 12.00 -3.88 12.17
CA PHE A 110 12.65 -3.86 13.48
C PHE A 110 11.81 -4.62 14.51
N LYS A 111 12.43 -5.03 15.59
CA LYS A 111 11.75 -5.76 16.66
C LYS A 111 11.07 -4.77 17.63
N GLY A 112 9.78 -5.00 17.88
CA GLY A 112 8.97 -4.17 18.77
C GLY A 112 8.34 -2.97 18.06
N LYS A 113 7.83 -2.03 18.84
CA LYS A 113 7.21 -0.80 18.37
C LYS A 113 7.93 0.40 18.97
N GLU A 114 8.45 1.27 18.13
CA GLU A 114 9.04 2.53 18.57
C GLU A 114 7.96 3.48 19.12
N LYS A 115 8.28 4.15 20.21
CA LYS A 115 7.44 5.22 20.73
C LYS A 115 7.76 6.51 20.01
N LEU A 116 6.76 7.12 19.40
CA LEU A 116 6.89 8.45 18.84
C LEU A 116 6.81 9.50 19.95
N ALA A 117 7.77 10.40 20.00
CA ALA A 117 7.78 11.46 20.98
C ALA A 117 6.55 12.37 20.85
N GLY A 118 5.89 12.66 21.97
CA GLY A 118 4.72 13.53 22.00
C GLY A 118 3.40 12.92 21.52
N LEU A 119 3.38 11.65 21.09
CA LEU A 119 2.17 10.99 20.66
C LEU A 119 1.76 9.84 21.60
N PRO A 120 0.46 9.57 21.76
CA PRO A 120 -0.03 8.38 22.42
C PRO A 120 0.53 7.12 21.76
N ALA A 121 0.89 6.12 22.54
CA ALA A 121 1.36 4.86 22.01
C ALA A 121 0.61 3.69 22.68
N SER A 122 0.17 2.74 21.86
CA SER A 122 -0.34 1.45 22.31
C SER A 122 0.74 0.39 22.12
N PHE A 123 0.95 -0.42 23.12
CA PHE A 123 1.89 -1.53 23.08
C PHE A 123 1.10 -2.83 23.16
N GLY A 124 1.36 -3.76 22.23
CA GLY A 124 0.86 -5.13 22.33
C GLY A 124 1.66 -5.91 23.40
N ARG A 125 1.07 -6.97 23.95
CA ARG A 125 1.84 -7.95 24.73
C ARG A 125 2.91 -8.58 23.83
N GLN A 126 4.14 -8.60 24.32
CA GLN A 126 5.23 -9.37 23.69
C GLN A 126 5.01 -10.87 23.88
#